data_67bb9b47a1e1d13b4a8569fa6c8aa790
#
_entry.id   67bb9b47a1e1d13b4a8569fa6c8aa790
#
_cell.length_a   1.000
_cell.length_b   1.000
_cell.length_c   1.000
_cell.angle_alpha   90.00
_cell.angle_beta   90.00
_cell.angle_gamma   90.00
#
_symmetry.space_group_name_H-M   'P 1'
#
loop_
_entity.id
_entity.type
_entity.pdbx_description
1 polymer ?
#
loop_
_entity_poly.entity_id
_entity_poly.type
_entity_poly.pdbx_seq_one_letter_code
_entity_poly.pdbx_strand_id
1 'polypeptide(L)'
;GDVYKRQALTEIPGSSSVLSRGFVTYSNQSKIDMLGVRLKTLELHGAVSGQTVSEMASGAITASNGEADYAIAVSGVAGPDGGNKEKPVGLVYICILKKGEVGEIKKYIFRGDRHSVRYQTVMKALDNLTQLV
;
A
#
# COMPACT_ATOMS: atom_id res chain seq x y z
N GLY A 1 9.69 -1.80 -1.28
CA GLY A 1 8.46 -1.25 -0.76
C GLY A 1 7.79 -2.15 0.25
N ASP A 2 7.05 -3.13 -0.21
CA ASP A 2 6.24 -3.98 0.68
C ASP A 2 7.09 -4.86 1.60
N VAL A 3 8.23 -5.35 1.10
CA VAL A 3 9.18 -6.12 1.93
C VAL A 3 9.69 -5.25 3.08
N TYR A 4 10.05 -4.01 2.79
CA TYR A 4 10.56 -3.06 3.79
C TYR A 4 9.49 -2.73 4.84
N LYS A 5 8.25 -2.49 4.43
CA LYS A 5 7.12 -2.23 5.34
C LYS A 5 6.86 -3.43 6.24
N ARG A 6 6.84 -4.62 5.66
CA ARG A 6 6.64 -5.84 6.40
C ARG A 6 7.74 -6.07 7.43
N GLN A 7 9.00 -5.83 7.06
CA GLN A 7 10.14 -5.95 7.97
C GLN A 7 10.03 -4.99 9.14
N ALA A 8 9.65 -3.73 8.88
CA ALA A 8 9.46 -2.74 9.94
C ALA A 8 8.42 -3.18 10.97
N LEU A 9 7.33 -3.79 10.51
CA LEU A 9 6.29 -4.32 11.41
C LEU A 9 6.75 -5.54 12.17
N THR A 10 7.46 -6.47 11.51
CA THR A 10 7.88 -7.74 12.12
C THR A 10 9.05 -7.60 13.08
N GLU A 11 9.77 -6.48 13.08
CA GLU A 11 10.81 -6.21 14.06
C GLU A 11 10.25 -5.90 15.47
N ILE A 12 8.97 -5.56 15.55
CA ILE A 12 8.33 -5.26 16.83
C ILE A 12 7.96 -6.56 17.55
N PRO A 13 8.44 -6.79 18.80
CA PRO A 13 8.03 -7.96 19.55
C PRO A 13 6.51 -8.05 19.71
N GLY A 14 5.96 -9.25 19.50
CA GLY A 14 4.52 -9.47 19.57
C GLY A 14 3.77 -9.16 18.27
N SER A 15 4.47 -8.72 17.22
CA SER A 15 3.84 -8.40 15.93
C SER A 15 3.13 -9.60 15.31
N SER A 16 3.58 -10.82 15.59
CA SER A 16 2.96 -12.04 15.05
C SER A 16 1.52 -12.24 15.53
N SER A 17 1.12 -11.62 16.63
CA SER A 17 -0.26 -11.70 17.12
C SER A 17 -1.21 -10.74 16.39
N VAL A 18 -0.68 -9.73 15.68
CA VAL A 18 -1.47 -8.70 15.01
C VAL A 18 -1.27 -8.67 13.50
N LEU A 19 -0.10 -9.09 13.01
CA LEU A 19 0.19 -9.12 11.58
C LEU A 19 -0.16 -10.49 10.99
N SER A 20 -1.21 -10.55 10.18
CA SER A 20 -1.65 -11.80 9.54
C SER A 20 -0.87 -12.11 8.27
N ARG A 21 -0.87 -11.19 7.32
CA ARG A 21 -0.32 -11.43 5.98
C ARG A 21 0.29 -10.19 5.38
N GLY A 22 1.23 -10.40 4.45
CA GLY A 22 1.75 -9.36 3.60
C GLY A 22 1.79 -9.82 2.15
N PHE A 23 1.49 -8.90 1.22
CA PHE A 23 1.51 -9.15 -0.20
C PHE A 23 2.52 -8.21 -0.87
N VAL A 24 3.37 -8.76 -1.72
CA VAL A 24 4.32 -7.99 -2.52
C VAL A 24 3.90 -8.12 -3.98
N THR A 25 3.41 -7.04 -4.55
CA THR A 25 2.82 -7.02 -5.89
C THR A 25 3.55 -6.03 -6.79
N TYR A 26 4.73 -6.42 -7.27
CA TYR A 26 5.55 -5.57 -8.14
C TYR A 26 4.95 -5.36 -9.52
N SER A 27 4.28 -6.36 -10.08
CA SER A 27 3.69 -6.28 -11.41
C SER A 27 2.19 -6.00 -11.34
N ASN A 28 1.65 -5.45 -12.43
CA ASN A 28 0.20 -5.30 -12.55
C ASN A 28 -0.50 -6.66 -12.51
N GLN A 29 0.09 -7.67 -13.13
CA GLN A 29 -0.48 -9.02 -13.11
C GLN A 29 -0.57 -9.57 -11.69
N SER A 30 0.44 -9.36 -10.84
CA SER A 30 0.39 -9.81 -9.45
C SER A 30 -0.67 -9.08 -8.64
N LYS A 31 -0.95 -7.81 -8.94
CA LYS A 31 -2.04 -7.07 -8.31
C LYS A 31 -3.39 -7.69 -8.65
N ILE A 32 -3.57 -8.11 -9.90
CA ILE A 32 -4.77 -8.79 -10.36
C ILE A 32 -4.89 -10.16 -9.68
N ASP A 33 -3.86 -10.98 -9.77
CA ASP A 33 -3.87 -12.38 -9.34
C ASP A 33 -4.00 -12.52 -7.83
N MET A 34 -3.25 -11.72 -7.07
CA MET A 34 -3.17 -11.87 -5.62
C MET A 34 -4.22 -11.04 -4.87
N LEU A 35 -4.57 -9.88 -5.38
CA LEU A 35 -5.44 -8.92 -4.69
C LEU A 35 -6.73 -8.58 -5.43
N GLY A 36 -6.94 -9.15 -6.60
CA GLY A 36 -8.18 -8.94 -7.35
C GLY A 36 -8.36 -7.53 -7.88
N VAL A 37 -7.26 -6.79 -8.09
CA VAL A 37 -7.32 -5.48 -8.74
C VAL A 37 -7.83 -5.66 -10.16
N ARG A 38 -8.77 -4.83 -10.58
CA ARG A 38 -9.36 -4.96 -11.92
C ARG A 38 -8.42 -4.42 -12.98
N LEU A 39 -8.32 -5.15 -14.08
CA LEU A 39 -7.53 -4.72 -15.24
C LEU A 39 -7.95 -3.31 -15.70
N LYS A 40 -9.25 -3.04 -15.74
CA LYS A 40 -9.79 -1.74 -16.16
C LYS A 40 -9.29 -0.60 -15.26
N THR A 41 -9.18 -0.83 -13.96
CA THR A 41 -8.64 0.16 -13.01
C THR A 41 -7.19 0.47 -13.33
N LEU A 42 -6.39 -0.55 -13.60
CA LEU A 42 -4.99 -0.39 -13.97
C LEU A 42 -4.83 0.33 -15.32
N GLU A 43 -5.68 0.03 -16.28
CA GLU A 43 -5.66 0.70 -17.60
C GLU A 43 -6.05 2.16 -17.52
N LEU A 44 -7.08 2.51 -16.73
CA LEU A 44 -7.58 3.88 -16.62
C LEU A 44 -6.74 4.76 -15.69
N HIS A 45 -6.26 4.22 -14.60
CA HIS A 45 -5.64 5.01 -13.52
C HIS A 45 -4.18 4.65 -13.25
N GLY A 46 -3.73 3.51 -13.74
CA GLY A 46 -2.39 3.01 -13.51
C GLY A 46 -2.22 2.39 -12.12
N ALA A 47 -1.05 1.81 -11.90
CA ALA A 47 -0.72 1.16 -10.63
C ALA A 47 -0.60 2.15 -9.48
N VAL A 48 -0.09 3.34 -9.75
CA VAL A 48 0.10 4.40 -8.75
C VAL A 48 -1.11 5.33 -8.79
N SER A 49 -2.14 4.98 -8.04
CA SER A 49 -3.39 5.73 -7.99
C SER A 49 -4.19 5.39 -6.75
N GLY A 50 -5.08 6.28 -6.37
CA GLY A 50 -6.00 6.05 -5.25
C GLY A 50 -6.94 4.87 -5.53
N GLN A 51 -7.40 4.74 -6.76
CA GLN A 51 -8.28 3.66 -7.18
C GLN A 51 -7.60 2.30 -7.02
N THR A 52 -6.35 2.18 -7.45
CA THR A 52 -5.61 0.92 -7.35
C THR A 52 -5.32 0.55 -5.89
N VAL A 53 -4.87 1.47 -5.05
CA VAL A 53 -4.60 1.14 -3.64
C VAL A 53 -5.88 0.80 -2.88
N SER A 54 -7.01 1.40 -3.25
CA SER A 54 -8.31 1.04 -2.68
C SER A 54 -8.68 -0.42 -2.98
N GLU A 55 -8.53 -0.83 -4.23
CA GLU A 55 -8.80 -2.21 -4.64
C GLU A 55 -7.79 -3.20 -4.03
N MET A 56 -6.52 -2.79 -3.91
CA MET A 56 -5.51 -3.60 -3.25
C MET A 56 -5.85 -3.85 -1.78
N ALA A 57 -6.26 -2.83 -1.05
CA ALA A 57 -6.63 -2.96 0.36
C ALA A 57 -7.84 -3.86 0.54
N SER A 58 -8.88 -3.67 -0.27
CA SER A 58 -10.07 -4.50 -0.27
C SER A 58 -9.74 -5.96 -0.60
N GLY A 59 -8.90 -6.17 -1.60
CA GLY A 59 -8.43 -7.50 -1.97
C GLY A 59 -7.62 -8.19 -0.88
N ALA A 60 -6.81 -7.43 -0.13
CA ALA A 60 -6.05 -7.97 0.99
C ALA A 60 -6.96 -8.49 2.12
N ILE A 61 -8.01 -7.76 2.44
CA ILE A 61 -9.01 -8.22 3.42
C ILE A 61 -9.65 -9.52 2.94
N THR A 62 -10.11 -9.56 1.69
CA THR A 62 -10.72 -10.76 1.10
C THR A 62 -9.75 -11.95 1.11
N ALA A 63 -8.50 -11.72 0.70
CA ALA A 63 -7.47 -12.76 0.64
C ALA A 63 -7.07 -13.29 2.03
N SER A 64 -7.36 -12.55 3.10
CA SER A 64 -7.12 -13.01 4.47
C SER A 64 -8.19 -13.98 4.97
N ASN A 65 -9.20 -14.30 4.16
CA ASN A 65 -10.35 -15.12 4.54
C ASN A 65 -11.08 -14.59 5.78
N GLY A 66 -11.14 -13.27 5.91
CA GLY A 66 -11.84 -12.61 7.00
C GLY A 66 -11.04 -12.51 8.31
N GLU A 67 -9.79 -12.97 8.35
CA GLU A 67 -8.96 -12.87 9.55
C GLU A 67 -8.51 -11.43 9.84
N ALA A 68 -8.24 -10.65 8.79
CA ALA A 68 -7.74 -9.30 8.95
C ALA A 68 -8.86 -8.31 9.24
N ASP A 69 -8.66 -7.47 10.25
CA ASP A 69 -9.57 -6.38 10.59
C ASP A 69 -9.20 -5.10 9.85
N TYR A 70 -7.93 -4.93 9.49
CA TYR A 70 -7.39 -3.77 8.79
C TYR A 70 -6.47 -4.20 7.67
N ALA A 71 -6.44 -3.41 6.60
CA ALA A 71 -5.46 -3.54 5.53
C ALA A 71 -4.80 -2.20 5.25
N ILE A 72 -3.52 -2.25 4.93
CA ILE A 72 -2.74 -1.11 4.45
C ILE A 72 -2.30 -1.45 3.03
N ALA A 73 -2.62 -0.60 2.08
CA ALA A 73 -2.13 -0.73 0.72
C ALA A 73 -1.35 0.51 0.30
N VAL A 74 -0.26 0.32 -0.38
CA VAL A 74 0.63 1.40 -0.82
C VAL A 74 1.05 1.15 -2.26
N SER A 75 1.04 2.20 -3.05
CA SER A 75 1.63 2.20 -4.38
C SER A 75 2.28 3.56 -4.65
N GLY A 76 3.48 3.55 -5.20
CA GLY A 76 4.20 4.80 -5.39
C GLY A 76 5.39 4.68 -6.33
N VAL A 77 6.00 5.83 -6.59
CA VAL A 77 7.22 5.96 -7.41
C VAL A 77 8.38 6.30 -6.47
N ALA A 78 9.14 5.28 -6.07
CA ALA A 78 10.23 5.47 -5.11
C ALA A 78 11.46 6.15 -5.73
N GLY A 79 11.66 5.99 -7.03
CA GLY A 79 12.82 6.53 -7.73
C GLY A 79 14.03 5.59 -7.69
N PRO A 80 15.17 6.00 -8.27
CA PRO A 80 15.38 7.28 -8.96
C PRO A 80 14.66 7.39 -10.31
N ASP A 81 14.31 6.27 -10.93
CA ASP A 81 13.66 6.22 -12.23
C ASP A 81 12.13 6.04 -12.11
N GLY A 82 11.43 6.12 -13.23
CA GLY A 82 10.02 5.76 -13.34
C GLY A 82 9.04 6.90 -13.14
N GLY A 83 9.51 8.08 -12.75
CA GLY A 83 8.62 9.24 -12.59
C GLY A 83 8.36 9.96 -13.88
N ASN A 84 7.24 10.67 -13.94
CA ASN A 84 6.90 11.61 -15.01
C ASN A 84 6.22 12.85 -14.40
N LYS A 85 5.75 13.78 -15.26
CA LYS A 85 5.16 15.03 -14.79
C LYS A 85 3.89 14.82 -13.96
N GLU A 86 3.05 13.89 -14.37
CA GLU A 86 1.80 13.58 -13.66
C GLU A 86 2.02 12.72 -12.43
N LYS A 87 2.97 11.79 -12.51
CA LYS A 87 3.31 10.87 -11.43
C LYS A 87 4.81 10.96 -11.13
N PRO A 88 5.23 12.01 -10.42
CA PRO A 88 6.66 12.25 -10.17
C PRO A 88 7.23 11.25 -9.18
N VAL A 89 8.56 11.15 -9.18
CA VAL A 89 9.28 10.43 -8.12
C VAL A 89 8.88 11.01 -6.77
N GLY A 90 8.58 10.15 -5.82
CA GLY A 90 8.11 10.53 -4.49
C GLY A 90 6.59 10.49 -4.33
N LEU A 91 5.84 10.39 -5.43
CA LEU A 91 4.38 10.23 -5.36
C LEU A 91 4.04 8.88 -4.75
N VAL A 92 3.21 8.90 -3.70
CA VAL A 92 2.76 7.70 -3.00
C VAL A 92 1.29 7.84 -2.64
N TYR A 93 0.51 6.82 -2.92
CA TYR A 93 -0.85 6.65 -2.41
C TYR A 93 -0.86 5.60 -1.32
N ILE A 94 -1.55 5.90 -0.23
CA ILE A 94 -1.73 4.98 0.90
C ILE A 94 -3.22 4.83 1.15
N CYS A 95 -3.70 3.59 1.24
CA CYS A 95 -5.06 3.29 1.66
C CYS A 95 -5.01 2.51 2.97
N ILE A 96 -5.74 2.99 3.95
CA ILE A 96 -6.01 2.26 5.19
C ILE A 96 -7.49 1.86 5.16
N LEU A 97 -7.76 0.59 5.29
CA LEU A 97 -9.10 0.04 5.23
C LEU A 97 -9.41 -0.75 6.48
N LYS A 98 -10.45 -0.36 7.19
CA LYS A 98 -11.07 -1.19 8.22
C LYS A 98 -12.12 -2.07 7.55
N LYS A 99 -12.10 -3.35 7.86
CA LYS A 99 -13.05 -4.33 7.32
C LYS A 99 -14.49 -3.85 7.46
N GLY A 100 -15.24 -3.88 6.37
CA GLY A 100 -16.63 -3.43 6.31
C GLY A 100 -16.84 -1.93 6.14
N GLU A 101 -15.76 -1.14 6.08
CA GLU A 101 -15.85 0.31 5.91
C GLU A 101 -15.26 0.75 4.57
N VAL A 102 -15.41 2.03 4.25
CA VAL A 102 -14.78 2.66 3.10
C VAL A 102 -13.33 2.99 3.45
N GLY A 103 -12.40 2.65 2.56
CA GLY A 103 -10.98 2.91 2.77
C GLY A 103 -10.66 4.41 2.79
N GLU A 104 -9.76 4.80 3.68
CA GLU A 104 -9.20 6.15 3.72
C GLU A 104 -7.98 6.20 2.83
N ILE A 105 -8.02 7.05 1.79
CA ILE A 105 -6.94 7.18 0.81
C ILE A 105 -6.25 8.51 1.01
N LYS A 106 -4.91 8.47 1.14
CA LYS A 106 -4.08 9.68 1.22
C LYS A 106 -3.02 9.66 0.13
N LYS A 107 -2.74 10.84 -0.40
CA LYS A 107 -1.75 11.09 -1.43
C LYS A 107 -0.64 11.94 -0.85
N TYR A 108 0.61 11.50 -1.10
CA TYR A 108 1.80 12.22 -0.66
C TYR A 108 2.75 12.42 -1.83
N ILE A 109 3.54 13.48 -1.76
CA ILE A 109 4.73 13.64 -2.62
C ILE A 109 5.91 13.84 -1.67
N PHE A 110 6.65 12.75 -1.44
CA PHE A 110 7.81 12.75 -0.55
C PHE A 110 9.06 13.22 -1.27
N ARG A 111 9.91 13.94 -0.55
CA ARG A 111 11.21 14.39 -1.05
C ARG A 111 12.29 13.43 -0.58
N GLY A 112 13.38 13.37 -1.34
CA GLY A 112 14.56 12.58 -1.02
C GLY A 112 14.80 11.44 -1.98
N ASP A 113 15.79 10.61 -1.66
CA ASP A 113 16.15 9.46 -2.45
C ASP A 113 15.17 8.30 -2.24
N ARG A 114 15.40 7.19 -2.92
CA ARG A 114 14.55 6.00 -2.84
C ARG A 114 14.40 5.49 -1.40
N HIS A 115 15.49 5.45 -0.64
CA HIS A 115 15.46 5.01 0.75
C HIS A 115 14.58 5.93 1.61
N SER A 116 14.75 7.24 1.46
CA SER A 116 13.97 8.25 2.17
C SER A 116 12.48 8.16 1.84
N VAL A 117 12.13 8.02 0.56
CA VAL A 117 10.73 7.87 0.11
C VAL A 117 10.11 6.63 0.74
N ARG A 118 10.82 5.51 0.76
CA ARG A 118 10.34 4.25 1.36
C ARG A 118 10.15 4.38 2.87
N TYR A 119 11.09 5.01 3.55
CA TYR A 119 11.02 5.26 5.00
C TYR A 119 9.82 6.14 5.35
N GLN A 120 9.67 7.27 4.66
CA GLN A 120 8.53 8.18 4.88
C GLN A 120 7.19 7.49 4.63
N THR A 121 7.13 6.63 3.61
CA THR A 121 5.94 5.84 3.29
C THR A 121 5.55 4.93 4.45
N VAL A 122 6.51 4.19 5.00
CA VAL A 122 6.27 3.29 6.15
C VAL A 122 5.77 4.08 7.35
N MET A 123 6.43 5.19 7.66
CA MET A 123 6.07 6.01 8.81
C MET A 123 4.67 6.60 8.68
N LYS A 124 4.31 7.09 7.48
CA LYS A 124 2.96 7.63 7.23
C LYS A 124 1.89 6.55 7.25
N ALA A 125 2.18 5.38 6.71
CA ALA A 125 1.23 4.27 6.74
C ALA A 125 0.91 3.85 8.19
N LEU A 126 1.93 3.72 9.03
CA LEU A 126 1.74 3.37 10.44
C LEU A 126 1.02 4.48 11.22
N ASP A 127 1.37 5.74 10.96
CA ASP A 127 0.74 6.90 11.56
C ASP A 127 -0.75 6.96 11.21
N ASN A 128 -1.09 6.77 9.94
CA ASN A 128 -2.48 6.75 9.49
C ASN A 128 -3.27 5.61 10.12
N LEU A 129 -2.66 4.44 10.26
CA LEU A 129 -3.31 3.30 10.94
C LEU A 129 -3.57 3.63 12.40
N THR A 130 -2.60 4.21 13.09
CA THR A 130 -2.71 4.58 14.50
C THR A 130 -3.86 5.55 14.75
N GLN A 131 -4.06 6.50 13.84
CA GLN A 131 -5.16 7.47 13.94
C GLN A 131 -6.54 6.82 13.75
N LEU A 132 -6.61 5.71 13.03
CA LEU A 132 -7.86 5.03 12.73
C LEU A 132 -8.27 4.04 13.84
N VAL A 133 -7.31 3.53 14.56
CA VAL A 133 -7.51 2.52 15.63
C VAL A 133 -7.90 3.16 17.02
#